data_ae21f7a496177559ec8f19c95e4afaa7
#
_entry.id   ae21f7a496177559ec8f19c95e4afaa7
#
_cell.length_a   1.000
_cell.length_b   1.000
_cell.length_c   1.000
_cell.angle_alpha   90.00
_cell.angle_beta   90.00
_cell.angle_gamma   90.00
#
_symmetry.space_group_name_H-M   'P 1'
#
loop_
_entity.id
_entity.type
_entity.pdbx_description
1 polymer ?
#
loop_
_entity_poly.entity_id
_entity_poly.type
_entity_poly.pdbx_seq_one_letter_code
_entity_poly.pdbx_strand_id
1 'polypeptide(L)' 'MESVSYDHLPAAIRDKSLKEVMNWRKTGVNCIGIKNSEGKFIINPPEDVIIEKGMKVIVLGTKWQIEEMKENLDERKS' A
#
# COMPACT_ATOMS: atom_id res chain seq x y z
N MET A 1 -3.87 8.10 9.44
CA MET A 1 -3.73 6.65 9.25
C MET A 1 -4.81 6.16 8.32
N GLU A 2 -4.43 5.38 7.34
CA GLU A 2 -5.38 4.88 6.37
C GLU A 2 -4.98 3.48 5.93
N SER A 3 -5.98 2.66 5.58
CA SER A 3 -5.69 1.35 4.99
C SER A 3 -5.92 1.43 3.49
N VAL A 4 -4.96 0.91 2.75
CA VAL A 4 -5.01 0.89 1.29
C VAL A 4 -5.11 -0.57 0.87
N SER A 5 -6.21 -0.95 0.22
CA SER A 5 -6.39 -2.33 -0.19
C SER A 5 -5.55 -2.63 -1.44
N TYR A 6 -5.25 -3.90 -1.62
CA TYR A 6 -4.54 -4.38 -2.79
C TYR A 6 -5.15 -3.84 -4.09
N ASP A 7 -6.48 -3.79 -4.15
CA ASP A 7 -7.17 -3.35 -5.37
C ASP A 7 -6.94 -1.88 -5.69
N HIS A 8 -6.53 -1.09 -4.71
CA HIS A 8 -6.25 0.32 -4.91
C HIS A 8 -4.77 0.60 -5.17
N LEU A 9 -3.93 -0.42 -5.11
CA LEU A 9 -2.51 -0.25 -5.44
C LEU A 9 -2.33 -0.23 -6.95
N PRO A 10 -1.37 0.55 -7.44
CA PRO A 10 -1.02 0.49 -8.86
C PRO A 10 -0.63 -0.92 -9.27
N ALA A 11 -0.99 -1.31 -10.48
CA ALA A 11 -0.70 -2.67 -10.96
C ALA A 11 0.79 -3.02 -10.89
N ALA A 12 1.65 -2.02 -11.04
CA ALA A 12 3.10 -2.23 -11.03
C ALA A 12 3.63 -2.76 -9.70
N ILE A 13 2.90 -2.53 -8.61
CA ILE A 13 3.35 -2.96 -7.27
C ILE A 13 2.45 -3.99 -6.63
N ARG A 14 1.46 -4.48 -7.34
CA ARG A 14 0.65 -5.59 -6.85
C ARG A 14 1.48 -6.87 -6.89
N ASP A 15 1.30 -7.70 -5.88
CA ASP A 15 2.03 -8.96 -5.74
C ASP A 15 3.54 -8.76 -5.58
N LYS A 16 3.92 -7.58 -5.12
CA LYS A 16 5.31 -7.25 -4.84
C LYS A 16 5.54 -7.18 -3.34
N SER A 17 6.80 -7.13 -2.96
CA SER A 17 7.14 -7.04 -1.53
C SER A 17 6.74 -5.70 -0.95
N LEU A 18 6.55 -5.67 0.36
CA LEU A 18 6.23 -4.43 1.07
C LEU A 18 7.30 -3.36 0.81
N LYS A 19 8.55 -3.77 0.73
CA LYS A 19 9.63 -2.84 0.43
C LYS A 19 9.42 -2.13 -0.90
N GLU A 20 9.02 -2.88 -1.93
CA GLU A 20 8.76 -2.30 -3.24
C GLU A 20 7.55 -1.38 -3.21
N VAL A 21 6.52 -1.78 -2.47
CA VAL A 21 5.31 -0.96 -2.33
C VAL A 21 5.65 0.37 -1.66
N MET A 22 6.43 0.33 -0.59
CA MET A 22 6.80 1.56 0.13
C MET A 22 7.73 2.46 -0.65
N ASN A 23 8.52 1.89 -1.56
CA ASN A 23 9.46 2.67 -2.37
C ASN A 23 8.82 3.19 -3.65
N TRP A 24 7.61 2.80 -3.94
CA TRP A 24 6.93 3.24 -5.15
C TRP A 24 6.73 4.75 -5.13
N ARG A 25 7.29 5.41 -6.14
CA ARG A 25 7.21 6.87 -6.28
C ARG A 25 7.76 7.66 -5.08
N LYS A 26 8.32 7.00 -4.11
CA LYS A 26 8.90 7.63 -2.92
C LYS A 26 7.97 8.66 -2.31
N THR A 27 6.75 8.24 -2.05
CA THR A 27 5.71 9.14 -1.56
C THR A 27 5.93 9.65 -0.15
N GLY A 28 6.77 8.96 0.62
CA GLY A 28 7.02 9.36 2.00
C GLY A 28 6.04 8.77 3.01
N VAL A 29 5.09 7.95 2.60
CA VAL A 29 4.21 7.28 3.55
C VAL A 29 4.98 6.21 4.30
N ASN A 30 4.54 5.95 5.53
CA ASN A 30 5.12 4.90 6.37
C ASN A 30 4.12 3.78 6.55
N CYS A 31 4.56 2.56 6.37
CA CYS A 31 3.73 1.39 6.65
C CYS A 31 3.84 1.06 8.13
N ILE A 32 2.72 1.05 8.81
CA ILE A 32 2.69 0.71 10.23
C ILE A 32 2.15 -0.70 10.46
N GLY A 33 1.60 -1.33 9.43
CA GLY A 33 1.10 -2.67 9.56
C GLY A 33 0.46 -3.13 8.27
N ILE A 34 0.09 -4.40 8.24
CA ILE A 34 -0.70 -4.94 7.14
C ILE A 34 -1.84 -5.75 7.73
N LYS A 35 -2.88 -5.94 6.94
CA LYS A 35 -3.97 -6.83 7.29
C LYS A 35 -4.00 -7.91 6.22
N ASN A 36 -3.88 -9.17 6.63
CA ASN A 36 -3.85 -10.25 5.66
C ASN A 36 -5.26 -10.58 5.16
N SER A 37 -5.33 -11.51 4.21
CA SER A 37 -6.61 -11.88 3.60
C SER A 37 -7.59 -12.53 4.59
N GLU A 38 -7.09 -12.99 5.72
CA GLU A 38 -7.93 -13.54 6.76
C GLU A 38 -8.41 -12.49 7.77
N GLY A 39 -8.00 -11.24 7.56
CA GLY A 39 -8.38 -10.15 8.45
C GLY A 39 -7.47 -9.98 9.65
N LYS A 40 -6.36 -10.70 9.68
CA LYS A 40 -5.42 -10.61 10.80
C LYS A 40 -4.45 -9.46 10.62
N PHE A 41 -4.26 -8.69 11.69
CA PHE A 41 -3.35 -7.55 11.72
C PHE A 41 -1.92 -8.02 12.01
N ILE A 42 -0.97 -7.47 11.29
CA ILE A 42 0.44 -7.71 11.53
C ILE A 42 1.11 -6.35 11.69
N ILE A 43 1.63 -6.07 12.88
CA ILE A 43 2.32 -4.84 13.19
C ILE A 43 3.81 -5.02 12.89
N ASN A 44 4.43 -3.97 12.33
CA ASN A 44 5.84 -4.02 11.92
C ASN A 44 6.14 -5.23 11.03
N PRO A 45 5.42 -5.36 9.91
CA PRO A 45 5.62 -6.50 9.03
C PRO A 45 7.03 -6.49 8.41
N PRO A 46 7.57 -7.67 8.08
CA PRO A 46 8.85 -7.74 7.38
C PRO A 46 8.78 -7.05 6.01
N GLU A 47 9.88 -6.49 5.56
CA GLU A 47 9.93 -5.81 4.28
C GLU A 47 9.70 -6.75 3.09
N ASP A 48 9.99 -8.02 3.27
CA ASP A 48 9.87 -9.00 2.19
C ASP A 48 8.50 -9.66 2.09
N VAL A 49 7.56 -9.26 2.94
CA VAL A 49 6.21 -9.80 2.85
C VAL A 49 5.59 -9.37 1.52
N ILE A 50 4.94 -10.30 0.85
CA ILE A 50 4.31 -10.02 -0.45
C ILE A 50 2.89 -9.55 -0.21
N ILE A 51 2.53 -8.45 -0.85
CA ILE A 51 1.18 -7.89 -0.73
C ILE A 51 0.31 -8.53 -1.80
N GLU A 52 -0.56 -9.40 -1.37
CA GLU A 52 -1.39 -10.23 -2.24
C GLU A 52 -2.85 -9.79 -2.20
N LYS A 53 -3.62 -10.31 -3.13
CA LYS A 53 -5.04 -10.02 -3.20
C LYS A 53 -5.73 -10.33 -1.86
N GLY A 54 -6.60 -9.43 -1.45
CA GLY A 54 -7.30 -9.54 -0.18
C GLY A 54 -6.58 -8.88 0.99
N MET A 55 -5.36 -8.44 0.77
CA MET A 55 -4.58 -7.77 1.82
C MET A 55 -4.77 -6.27 1.78
N LYS A 56 -4.43 -5.63 2.89
CA LYS A 56 -4.44 -4.17 3.00
C LYS A 56 -3.15 -3.73 3.65
N VAL A 57 -2.66 -2.58 3.21
CA VAL A 57 -1.47 -1.95 3.78
C VAL A 57 -1.96 -0.78 4.65
N ILE A 58 -1.54 -0.75 5.90
CA ILE A 58 -1.92 0.32 6.82
C ILE A 58 -0.79 1.34 6.82
N VAL A 59 -1.11 2.55 6.40
CA VAL A 59 -0.08 3.57 6.20
C VAL A 59 -0.37 4.82 6.99
N LEU A 60 0.69 5.55 7.31
CA LEU A 60 0.63 6.83 7.96
C LEU A 60 1.30 7.86 7.05
N GLY A 61 0.60 8.93 6.76
CA GLY A 61 1.12 9.97 5.89
C GLY A 61 0.10 11.08 5.72
N THR A 62 0.47 12.11 4.98
CA THR A 62 -0.47 13.17 4.65
C THR A 62 -1.45 12.66 3.60
N LYS A 63 -2.55 13.38 3.46
CA LYS A 63 -3.54 13.06 2.44
C LYS A 63 -2.89 12.99 1.05
N TRP A 64 -2.01 13.94 0.76
CA TRP A 64 -1.32 14.00 -0.52
C TRP A 64 -0.42 12.80 -0.74
N GLN A 65 0.33 12.41 0.28
CA GLN A 65 1.21 11.27 0.19
C GLN A 65 0.44 9.99 -0.06
N ILE A 66 -0.68 9.81 0.64
CA ILE A 66 -1.49 8.61 0.50
C ILE A 66 -2.14 8.56 -0.87
N GLU A 67 -2.60 9.71 -1.38
CA GLU A 67 -3.18 9.76 -2.72
C GLU A 67 -2.16 9.41 -3.80
N GLU A 68 -0.91 9.83 -3.62
CA GLU A 68 0.15 9.48 -4.56
C GLU A 68 0.47 7.99 -4.55
N MET A 69 0.27 7.35 -3.41
CA MET A 69 0.52 5.92 -3.29
C MET A 69 -0.54 5.07 -3.99
N LYS A 70 -1.75 5.54 -4.02
CA LYS A 70 -2.86 4.81 -4.61
C LYS A 70 -2.85 4.90 -6.12
N GLU A 71 -3.52 3.94 -6.76
CA GLU A 71 -3.80 4.08 -8.15
C GLU A 71 -4.69 5.30 -8.35
N ASN A 72 -4.21 6.27 -9.08
CA ASN A 72 -4.94 7.52 -9.26
C ASN A 72 -5.76 7.48 -10.54
N LEU A 73 -7.07 7.33 -10.37
CA LEU A 73 -7.99 7.27 -11.50
C LEU A 73 -8.05 8.57 -12.26
N ASP A 74 -7.79 9.67 -11.58
CA ASP A 74 -7.82 10.98 -12.23
C ASP A 74 -6.73 11.13 -13.28
N GLU A 75 -5.60 10.51 -13.06
CA GLU A 75 -4.52 10.51 -14.03
C GLU A 75 -4.95 9.87 -15.34
N ARG A 76 -5.81 8.88 -15.25
CA ARG A 76 -6.29 8.19 -16.44
C ARG A 76 -7.35 8.98 -17.18
N LYS A 77 -7.96 9.93 -16.51
CA LYS A 77 -8.97 10.78 -17.14
C LYS A 77 -8.37 11.95 -17.87
N SER A 78 -7.20 12.34 -17.48
CA SER A 78 -6.57 13.53 -18.05
C SER A 78 -5.72 13.26 -19.28
#